data_94c340539961630bc30b274ab5691ac4
#
_entry.id   94c340539961630bc30b274ab5691ac4
#
_cell.length_a   1.000
_cell.length_b   1.000
_cell.length_c   1.000
_cell.angle_alpha   90.00
_cell.angle_beta   90.00
_cell.angle_gamma   90.00
#
_symmetry.space_group_name_H-M   'P 1'
#
loop_
_entity.id
_entity.type
_entity.pdbx_description
1 polymer ?
#
loop_
_entity_poly.entity_id
_entity_poly.type
_entity_poly.pdbx_seq_one_letter_code
_entity_poly.pdbx_strand_id
1 'polypeptide(L)'
;RICATGFELLRQAGEQLRDGVELALCVGAESMSRNPIAAYTHRDGFRLGASVDFKDFLWEALYDPAPGLDMIATAENLARRHGLSREAVDTYALNSHEQALQTQTSGWFADEIVAVRNESFELDGYQPRGITLPRRVDAVTLDSHIRPTDFLALATLRAIHAGGVQTAGNSCAVVDGAA
;
A
#
# COMPACT_ATOMS: atom_id res chain seq x y z
N ARG A 1 11.71 -6.86 2.62
CA ARG A 1 11.64 -5.69 3.53
C ARG A 1 10.21 -5.16 3.66
N ILE A 2 9.23 -5.83 3.06
CA ILE A 2 7.81 -5.43 3.05
C ILE A 2 7.67 -3.96 2.63
N CYS A 3 7.05 -3.10 3.42
CA CYS A 3 6.85 -1.68 3.09
C CYS A 3 8.15 -0.88 2.90
N ALA A 4 9.27 -1.34 3.44
CA ALA A 4 10.58 -0.70 3.28
C ALA A 4 11.37 -1.23 2.06
N THR A 5 10.78 -2.07 1.20
CA THR A 5 11.48 -2.70 0.07
C THR A 5 12.01 -1.66 -0.92
N GLY A 6 11.25 -0.60 -1.20
CA GLY A 6 11.71 0.47 -2.10
C GLY A 6 12.98 1.15 -1.61
N PHE A 7 13.07 1.48 -0.33
CA PHE A 7 14.30 2.04 0.27
C PHE A 7 15.47 1.06 0.21
N GLU A 8 15.20 -0.23 0.44
CA GLU A 8 16.23 -1.26 0.36
C GLU A 8 16.76 -1.45 -1.06
N LEU A 9 15.89 -1.37 -2.08
CA LEU A 9 16.30 -1.40 -3.49
C LEU A 9 17.24 -0.24 -3.82
N LEU A 10 16.91 0.98 -3.43
CA LEU A 10 17.78 2.16 -3.62
C LEU A 10 19.12 1.99 -2.92
N ARG A 11 19.12 1.46 -1.69
CA ARG A 11 20.36 1.18 -0.94
C ARG A 11 21.25 0.17 -1.68
N GLN A 12 20.66 -0.95 -2.13
CA GLN A 12 21.38 -1.99 -2.88
C GLN A 12 21.90 -1.49 -4.23
N ALA A 13 21.07 -0.74 -4.98
CA ALA A 13 21.50 -0.12 -6.23
C ALA A 13 22.70 0.81 -6.00
N GLY A 14 22.66 1.64 -4.95
CA GLY A 14 23.78 2.52 -4.60
C GLY A 14 25.07 1.76 -4.21
N GLU A 15 24.96 0.58 -3.63
CA GLU A 15 26.11 -0.29 -3.39
C GLU A 15 26.68 -0.87 -4.69
N GLN A 16 25.82 -1.39 -5.57
CA GLN A 16 26.23 -1.93 -6.86
C GLN A 16 26.90 -0.87 -7.77
N LEU A 17 26.38 0.36 -7.77
CA LEU A 17 27.00 1.47 -8.50
C LEU A 17 28.40 1.80 -7.96
N ARG A 18 28.63 1.71 -6.66
CA ARG A 18 29.98 1.87 -6.06
C ARG A 18 30.93 0.74 -6.42
N ASP A 19 30.38 -0.45 -6.65
CA ASP A 19 31.16 -1.65 -7.03
C ASP A 19 31.40 -1.73 -8.56
N GLY A 20 31.06 -0.69 -9.31
CA GLY A 20 31.40 -0.54 -10.72
C GLY A 20 30.27 -0.89 -11.70
N VAL A 21 29.05 -1.13 -11.23
CA VAL A 21 27.87 -1.20 -12.10
C VAL A 21 27.55 0.21 -12.60
N GLU A 22 27.38 0.38 -13.90
CA GLU A 22 27.19 1.69 -14.51
C GLU A 22 25.75 2.20 -14.42
N LEU A 23 24.76 1.28 -14.40
CA LEU A 23 23.33 1.61 -14.36
C LEU A 23 22.57 0.58 -13.54
N ALA A 24 21.70 1.03 -12.65
CA ALA A 24 20.79 0.18 -11.89
C ALA A 24 19.34 0.70 -12.03
N LEU A 25 18.43 -0.17 -12.44
CA LEU A 25 17.01 0.11 -12.50
C LEU A 25 16.32 -0.46 -11.25
N CYS A 26 15.68 0.40 -10.47
CA CYS A 26 14.88 -0.01 -9.32
C CYS A 26 13.40 0.00 -9.71
N VAL A 27 12.73 -1.14 -9.54
CA VAL A 27 11.31 -1.29 -9.88
C VAL A 27 10.57 -1.88 -8.70
N GLY A 28 9.43 -1.28 -8.34
CA GLY A 28 8.51 -1.79 -7.35
C GLY A 28 7.12 -1.98 -7.96
N ALA A 29 6.44 -3.06 -7.59
CA ALA A 29 5.05 -3.29 -7.97
C ALA A 29 4.32 -4.02 -6.85
N GLU A 30 3.08 -3.63 -6.60
CA GLU A 30 2.22 -4.24 -5.59
C GLU A 30 0.79 -4.36 -6.12
N SER A 31 0.14 -5.49 -5.81
CA SER A 31 -1.26 -5.75 -6.15
C SER A 31 -1.98 -6.31 -4.93
N MET A 32 -2.21 -5.45 -3.94
CA MET A 32 -2.89 -5.81 -2.68
C MET A 32 -4.32 -6.25 -2.91
N SER A 33 -5.00 -5.71 -3.92
CA SER A 33 -6.38 -6.07 -4.27
C SER A 33 -6.53 -7.53 -4.70
N ARG A 34 -5.43 -8.21 -5.05
CA ARG A 34 -5.39 -9.60 -5.50
C ARG A 34 -4.86 -10.58 -4.45
N ASN A 35 -4.65 -10.13 -3.23
CA ASN A 35 -4.24 -11.04 -2.17
C ASN A 35 -5.30 -12.10 -1.92
N PRO A 36 -4.93 -13.38 -1.78
CA PRO A 36 -5.88 -14.47 -1.61
C PRO A 36 -6.38 -14.57 -0.16
N ILE A 37 -7.52 -15.24 -0.02
CA ILE A 37 -7.93 -15.87 1.24
C ILE A 37 -7.33 -17.28 1.24
N ALA A 38 -6.69 -17.70 2.32
CA ALA A 38 -6.02 -18.97 2.43
C ALA A 38 -6.49 -19.78 3.65
N ALA A 39 -6.50 -21.11 3.51
CA ALA A 39 -6.68 -22.04 4.62
C ALA A 39 -5.38 -22.81 4.85
N TYR A 40 -4.82 -22.71 6.05
CA TYR A 40 -3.50 -23.27 6.36
C TYR A 40 -3.53 -24.70 6.88
N THR A 41 -4.70 -25.20 7.27
CA THR A 41 -4.83 -26.42 8.10
C THR A 41 -5.34 -27.65 7.35
N HIS A 42 -5.41 -27.60 6.00
CA HIS A 42 -6.07 -28.65 5.21
C HIS A 42 -5.12 -29.51 4.37
N ARG A 43 -3.80 -29.35 4.51
CA ARG A 43 -2.84 -30.13 3.73
C ARG A 43 -2.95 -31.65 4.00
N ASP A 44 -3.32 -32.02 5.20
CA ASP A 44 -3.59 -33.41 5.58
C ASP A 44 -5.04 -33.86 5.32
N GLY A 45 -5.80 -33.04 4.58
CA GLY A 45 -7.19 -33.28 4.21
C GLY A 45 -8.19 -32.66 5.20
N PHE A 46 -9.46 -32.69 4.81
CA PHE A 46 -10.58 -32.22 5.63
C PHE A 46 -11.16 -33.36 6.44
N ARG A 47 -11.35 -33.15 7.73
CA ARG A 47 -12.10 -34.08 8.58
C ARG A 47 -13.58 -33.76 8.50
N LEU A 48 -14.43 -34.81 8.45
CA LEU A 48 -15.88 -34.64 8.45
C LEU A 48 -16.31 -33.86 9.71
N GLY A 49 -17.08 -32.79 9.50
CA GLY A 49 -17.56 -31.92 10.58
C GLY A 49 -16.54 -30.88 11.11
N ALA A 50 -15.31 -30.87 10.61
CA ALA A 50 -14.35 -29.82 10.97
C ALA A 50 -14.66 -28.52 10.25
N SER A 51 -14.53 -27.39 10.95
CA SER A 51 -14.57 -26.07 10.31
C SER A 51 -13.27 -25.80 9.55
N VAL A 52 -13.36 -25.06 8.44
CA VAL A 52 -12.22 -24.53 7.73
C VAL A 52 -12.02 -23.08 8.15
N ASP A 53 -10.88 -22.79 8.76
CA ASP A 53 -10.51 -21.42 9.15
C ASP A 53 -9.81 -20.74 7.98
N PHE A 54 -10.51 -19.80 7.34
CA PHE A 54 -9.97 -18.98 6.26
C PHE A 54 -9.31 -17.73 6.83
N LYS A 55 -8.09 -17.45 6.37
CA LYS A 55 -7.31 -16.27 6.72
C LYS A 55 -7.23 -15.32 5.54
N ASP A 56 -7.39 -14.03 5.80
CA ASP A 56 -7.03 -12.98 4.85
C ASP A 56 -5.50 -12.90 4.77
N PHE A 57 -4.94 -13.27 3.64
CA PHE A 57 -3.49 -13.34 3.46
C PHE A 57 -2.83 -11.96 3.57
N LEU A 58 -3.51 -10.89 3.14
CA LEU A 58 -3.02 -9.53 3.31
C LEU A 58 -2.93 -9.15 4.78
N TRP A 59 -3.96 -9.48 5.56
CA TRP A 59 -3.99 -9.18 6.99
C TRP A 59 -2.91 -9.97 7.76
N GLU A 60 -2.74 -11.25 7.44
CA GLU A 60 -1.67 -12.08 8.01
C GLU A 60 -0.26 -11.51 7.71
N ALA A 61 -0.06 -10.93 6.51
CA ALA A 61 1.20 -10.31 6.13
C ALA A 61 1.48 -8.98 6.88
N LEU A 62 0.44 -8.31 7.38
CA LEU A 62 0.55 -7.08 8.17
C LEU A 62 0.64 -7.32 9.68
N TYR A 63 0.55 -8.57 10.11
CA TYR A 63 0.69 -8.97 11.50
C TYR A 63 2.12 -9.40 11.81
N ASP A 64 2.74 -8.78 12.82
CA ASP A 64 4.06 -9.16 13.31
C ASP A 64 3.90 -10.17 14.46
N PRO A 65 4.26 -11.44 14.25
CA PRO A 65 4.08 -12.47 15.26
C PRO A 65 5.04 -12.34 16.46
N ALA A 66 6.14 -11.62 16.33
CA ALA A 66 7.10 -11.48 17.41
C ALA A 66 6.55 -10.63 18.57
N PRO A 67 6.05 -9.40 18.35
CA PRO A 67 5.35 -8.63 19.37
C PRO A 67 3.86 -9.00 19.51
N GLY A 68 3.29 -9.76 18.57
CA GLY A 68 1.86 -10.06 18.54
C GLY A 68 0.98 -8.87 18.15
N LEU A 69 1.46 -8.01 17.24
CA LEU A 69 0.81 -6.75 16.88
C LEU A 69 0.63 -6.62 15.38
N ASP A 70 -0.50 -6.09 14.95
CA ASP A 70 -0.66 -5.55 13.61
C ASP A 70 -0.03 -4.14 13.47
N MET A 71 -0.06 -3.57 12.26
CA MET A 71 0.54 -2.26 12.01
C MET A 71 -0.23 -1.13 12.69
N ILE A 72 -1.53 -1.27 12.88
CA ILE A 72 -2.35 -0.26 13.59
C ILE A 72 -1.96 -0.23 15.06
N ALA A 73 -1.92 -1.38 15.71
CA ALA A 73 -1.51 -1.49 17.11
C ALA A 73 -0.06 -1.03 17.32
N THR A 74 0.83 -1.29 16.36
CA THR A 74 2.20 -0.78 16.37
C THR A 74 2.24 0.73 16.32
N ALA A 75 1.47 1.37 15.45
CA ALA A 75 1.38 2.83 15.37
C ALA A 75 0.77 3.44 16.64
N GLU A 76 -0.25 2.82 17.23
CA GLU A 76 -0.82 3.25 18.52
C GLU A 76 0.22 3.16 19.66
N ASN A 77 1.06 2.13 19.66
CA ASN A 77 2.16 2.01 20.62
C ASN A 77 3.18 3.13 20.48
N LEU A 78 3.53 3.48 19.23
CA LEU A 78 4.44 4.59 18.95
C LEU A 78 3.83 5.93 19.38
N ALA A 79 2.55 6.16 19.07
CA ALA A 79 1.85 7.37 19.46
C ALA A 79 1.87 7.56 20.99
N ARG A 80 1.56 6.51 21.75
CA ARG A 80 1.64 6.53 23.22
C ARG A 80 3.04 6.77 23.74
N ARG A 81 4.03 6.07 23.15
CA ARG A 81 5.44 6.18 23.55
C ARG A 81 6.00 7.58 23.35
N HIS A 82 5.58 8.27 22.29
CA HIS A 82 6.09 9.58 21.92
C HIS A 82 5.13 10.73 22.26
N GLY A 83 3.99 10.44 22.91
CA GLY A 83 3.01 11.45 23.28
C GLY A 83 2.35 12.16 22.10
N LEU A 84 2.19 11.45 20.96
CA LEU A 84 1.55 12.01 19.77
C LEU A 84 0.03 12.08 19.98
N SER A 85 -0.52 13.27 19.82
CA SER A 85 -1.97 13.47 19.91
C SER A 85 -2.67 13.11 18.60
N ARG A 86 -3.98 12.85 18.67
CA ARG A 86 -4.84 12.67 17.52
C ARG A 86 -4.77 13.86 16.56
N GLU A 87 -4.79 15.07 17.10
CA GLU A 87 -4.68 16.31 16.35
C GLU A 87 -3.36 16.39 15.56
N ALA A 88 -2.24 16.03 16.16
CA ALA A 88 -0.94 16.02 15.48
C ALA A 88 -0.91 15.03 14.32
N VAL A 89 -1.50 13.84 14.51
CA VAL A 89 -1.57 12.81 13.48
C VAL A 89 -2.49 13.22 12.34
N ASP A 90 -3.67 13.79 12.64
CA ASP A 90 -4.60 14.28 11.63
C ASP A 90 -4.03 15.48 10.85
N THR A 91 -3.31 16.39 11.53
CA THR A 91 -2.62 17.52 10.87
C THR A 91 -1.56 17.03 9.89
N TYR A 92 -0.78 16.02 10.26
CA TYR A 92 0.21 15.43 9.36
C TYR A 92 -0.46 14.79 8.12
N ALA A 93 -1.54 14.05 8.33
CA ALA A 93 -2.31 13.43 7.26
C ALA A 93 -2.92 14.46 6.31
N LEU A 94 -3.49 15.55 6.86
CA LEU A 94 -4.02 16.67 6.07
C LEU A 94 -2.94 17.28 5.18
N ASN A 95 -1.80 17.64 5.76
CA ASN A 95 -0.68 18.21 5.00
C ASN A 95 -0.21 17.26 3.88
N SER A 96 -0.19 15.96 4.13
CA SER A 96 0.15 14.95 3.12
C SER A 96 -0.84 14.95 1.95
N HIS A 97 -2.14 15.00 2.22
CA HIS A 97 -3.17 15.10 1.19
C HIS A 97 -3.09 16.41 0.40
N GLU A 98 -2.91 17.54 1.08
CA GLU A 98 -2.80 18.85 0.45
C GLU A 98 -1.59 18.95 -0.48
N GLN A 99 -0.43 18.48 -0.03
CA GLN A 99 0.77 18.43 -0.87
C GLN A 99 0.58 17.56 -2.09
N ALA A 100 0.00 16.37 -1.94
CA ALA A 100 -0.25 15.46 -3.03
C ALA A 100 -1.25 16.04 -4.06
N LEU A 101 -2.34 16.69 -3.61
CA LEU A 101 -3.29 17.38 -4.46
C LEU A 101 -2.67 18.56 -5.21
N GLN A 102 -1.87 19.35 -4.53
CA GLN A 102 -1.16 20.48 -5.14
C GLN A 102 -0.21 19.99 -6.23
N THR A 103 0.57 18.95 -5.93
CA THR A 103 1.53 18.36 -6.86
C THR A 103 0.83 17.75 -8.08
N GLN A 104 -0.28 17.02 -7.87
CA GLN A 104 -1.10 16.47 -8.94
C GLN A 104 -1.71 17.58 -9.83
N THR A 105 -2.24 18.64 -9.21
CA THR A 105 -2.89 19.76 -9.92
C THR A 105 -1.88 20.61 -10.70
N SER A 106 -0.66 20.78 -10.18
CA SER A 106 0.41 21.51 -10.87
C SER A 106 1.00 20.75 -12.06
N GLY A 107 0.66 19.47 -12.25
CA GLY A 107 1.21 18.62 -13.29
C GLY A 107 2.66 18.18 -13.04
N TRP A 108 3.16 18.30 -11.83
CA TRP A 108 4.54 17.92 -11.47
C TRP A 108 4.88 16.48 -11.87
N PHE A 109 3.92 15.57 -11.75
CA PHE A 109 4.11 14.16 -12.11
C PHE A 109 3.81 13.83 -13.58
N ALA A 110 3.55 14.81 -14.44
CA ALA A 110 3.12 14.56 -15.82
C ALA A 110 4.16 13.76 -16.63
N ASP A 111 5.44 13.96 -16.35
CA ASP A 111 6.54 13.26 -17.03
C ASP A 111 6.90 11.91 -16.38
N GLU A 112 6.33 11.60 -15.20
CA GLU A 112 6.61 10.38 -14.45
C GLU A 112 5.46 9.36 -14.58
N ILE A 113 4.21 9.83 -14.65
CA ILE A 113 3.03 8.96 -14.70
C ILE A 113 2.81 8.44 -16.12
N VAL A 114 2.90 7.12 -16.27
CA VAL A 114 2.53 6.44 -17.51
C VAL A 114 1.04 6.08 -17.49
N ALA A 115 0.29 6.56 -18.48
CA ALA A 115 -1.13 6.27 -18.60
C ALA A 115 -1.38 4.76 -18.81
N VAL A 116 -2.11 4.12 -17.90
CA VAL A 116 -2.53 2.74 -18.03
C VAL A 116 -3.77 2.69 -18.92
N ARG A 117 -3.73 1.87 -19.99
CA ARG A 117 -4.79 1.69 -20.98
C ARG A 117 -5.06 0.19 -21.20
N ASN A 118 -6.12 -0.12 -21.93
CA ASN A 118 -6.29 -1.48 -22.44
C ASN A 118 -5.14 -1.80 -23.40
N GLU A 119 -4.37 -2.83 -23.09
CA GLU A 119 -3.17 -3.20 -23.84
C GLU A 119 -2.94 -4.71 -23.79
N SER A 120 -2.37 -5.27 -24.85
CA SER A 120 -1.94 -6.65 -24.89
C SER A 120 -0.42 -6.70 -25.03
N PHE A 121 0.20 -7.56 -24.25
CA PHE A 121 1.65 -7.79 -24.25
C PHE A 121 1.94 -9.20 -24.75
N GLU A 122 2.74 -9.29 -25.80
CA GLU A 122 3.28 -10.53 -26.32
C GLU A 122 4.80 -10.50 -26.19
N LEU A 123 5.33 -11.39 -25.39
CA LEU A 123 6.77 -11.56 -25.19
C LEU A 123 7.13 -12.98 -25.60
N ASP A 124 8.22 -13.10 -26.36
CA ASP A 124 8.69 -14.40 -26.83
C ASP A 124 9.01 -15.32 -25.64
N GLY A 125 8.49 -16.53 -25.69
CA GLY A 125 8.62 -17.50 -24.60
C GLY A 125 7.68 -17.33 -23.41
N TYR A 126 6.77 -16.35 -23.42
CA TYR A 126 5.78 -16.11 -22.36
C TYR A 126 4.35 -16.27 -22.86
N GLN A 127 3.45 -16.62 -21.95
CA GLN A 127 2.02 -16.57 -22.24
C GLN A 127 1.59 -15.11 -22.46
N PRO A 128 0.75 -14.83 -23.48
CA PRO A 128 0.21 -13.50 -23.69
C PRO A 128 -0.47 -12.95 -22.45
N ARG A 129 -0.26 -11.70 -22.15
CA ARG A 129 -0.87 -10.98 -21.04
C ARG A 129 -1.46 -9.66 -21.53
N GLY A 130 -2.34 -9.08 -20.74
CA GLY A 130 -2.90 -7.79 -21.09
C GLY A 130 -3.46 -7.06 -19.87
N ILE A 131 -3.65 -5.77 -20.08
CA ILE A 131 -4.38 -4.89 -19.16
C ILE A 131 -5.78 -4.73 -19.71
N THR A 132 -6.78 -4.96 -18.86
CA THR A 132 -8.18 -4.71 -19.17
C THR A 132 -8.76 -3.79 -18.11
N LEU A 133 -9.07 -2.57 -18.50
CA LEU A 133 -9.69 -1.58 -17.62
C LEU A 133 -11.20 -1.86 -17.44
N PRO A 134 -11.81 -1.37 -16.37
CA PRO A 134 -13.24 -1.43 -16.16
C PRO A 134 -14.02 -0.82 -17.33
N ARG A 135 -15.23 -1.30 -17.56
CA ARG A 135 -16.09 -0.80 -18.65
C ARG A 135 -16.27 0.72 -18.55
N ARG A 136 -16.07 1.43 -19.65
CA ARG A 136 -16.15 2.89 -19.81
C ARG A 136 -14.96 3.66 -19.19
N VAL A 137 -13.87 2.99 -18.87
CA VAL A 137 -12.61 3.63 -18.49
C VAL A 137 -11.64 3.43 -19.65
N ASP A 138 -11.25 4.51 -20.31
CA ASP A 138 -10.34 4.47 -21.47
C ASP A 138 -8.87 4.52 -21.04
N ALA A 139 -8.61 5.21 -19.95
CA ALA A 139 -7.26 5.32 -19.36
C ALA A 139 -7.33 5.64 -17.87
N VAL A 140 -6.30 5.20 -17.13
CA VAL A 140 -6.00 5.67 -15.78
C VAL A 140 -4.72 6.51 -15.87
N THR A 141 -4.83 7.80 -15.56
CA THR A 141 -3.76 8.80 -15.73
C THR A 141 -3.38 9.50 -14.44
N LEU A 142 -4.10 9.23 -13.36
CA LEU A 142 -3.91 9.84 -12.04
C LEU A 142 -4.06 8.80 -10.96
N ASP A 143 -3.36 9.02 -9.84
CA ASP A 143 -3.56 8.24 -8.63
C ASP A 143 -4.94 8.52 -8.04
N SER A 144 -5.70 7.46 -7.78
CA SER A 144 -7.10 7.56 -7.35
C SER A 144 -7.28 7.74 -5.85
N HIS A 145 -6.21 7.52 -5.06
CA HIS A 145 -6.30 7.55 -3.59
C HIS A 145 -6.30 8.99 -3.03
N ILE A 146 -5.63 9.90 -3.72
CA ILE A 146 -5.53 11.31 -3.33
C ILE A 146 -6.92 11.97 -3.42
N ARG A 147 -7.37 12.61 -2.35
CA ARG A 147 -8.69 13.26 -2.29
C ARG A 147 -8.66 14.54 -1.47
N PRO A 148 -9.49 15.54 -1.80
CA PRO A 148 -9.69 16.70 -0.95
C PRO A 148 -10.22 16.28 0.42
N THR A 149 -9.66 16.84 1.46
CA THR A 149 -10.11 16.66 2.84
C THR A 149 -9.80 17.93 3.63
N ASP A 150 -10.33 18.03 4.84
CA ASP A 150 -10.01 19.09 5.79
C ASP A 150 -9.84 18.52 7.21
N PHE A 151 -9.33 19.35 8.09
CA PHE A 151 -9.06 18.94 9.47
C PHE A 151 -10.34 18.49 10.20
N LEU A 152 -11.46 19.16 9.98
CA LEU A 152 -12.73 18.83 10.64
C LEU A 152 -13.24 17.44 10.19
N ALA A 153 -13.14 17.16 8.88
CA ALA A 153 -13.50 15.87 8.34
C ALA A 153 -12.65 14.74 8.94
N LEU A 154 -11.33 14.94 9.06
CA LEU A 154 -10.44 13.98 9.71
C LEU A 154 -10.75 13.80 11.20
N ALA A 155 -10.96 14.89 11.93
CA ALA A 155 -11.23 14.88 13.36
C ALA A 155 -12.53 14.14 13.73
N THR A 156 -13.53 14.13 12.84
CA THR A 156 -14.80 13.41 13.05
C THR A 156 -14.71 11.90 12.85
N LEU A 157 -13.63 11.40 12.24
CA LEU A 157 -13.47 9.97 11.99
C LEU A 157 -13.26 9.21 13.31
N ARG A 158 -13.93 8.07 13.41
CA ARG A 158 -13.78 7.19 14.56
C ARG A 158 -12.39 6.56 14.59
N ALA A 159 -11.72 6.59 15.73
CA ALA A 159 -10.50 5.84 15.95
C ALA A 159 -10.75 4.33 15.84
N ILE A 160 -9.81 3.60 15.26
CA ILE A 160 -9.88 2.13 15.06
C ILE A 160 -9.87 1.44 16.43
N HIS A 161 -8.98 1.87 17.31
CA HIS A 161 -8.96 1.46 18.72
C HIS A 161 -9.59 2.54 19.62
N ALA A 162 -10.34 2.14 20.62
CA ALA A 162 -10.96 3.07 21.55
C ALA A 162 -9.89 3.94 22.25
N GLY A 163 -10.03 5.27 22.14
CA GLY A 163 -9.06 6.23 22.69
C GLY A 163 -7.74 6.31 21.93
N GLY A 164 -7.64 5.68 20.74
CA GLY A 164 -6.48 5.74 19.88
C GLY A 164 -6.43 6.96 18.98
N VAL A 165 -5.34 7.09 18.23
CA VAL A 165 -5.08 8.19 17.28
C VAL A 165 -5.27 7.78 15.82
N GLN A 166 -5.25 6.48 15.51
CA GLN A 166 -5.35 5.93 14.15
C GLN A 166 -6.79 5.90 13.66
N THR A 167 -7.02 6.39 12.44
CA THR A 167 -8.32 6.36 11.75
C THR A 167 -8.13 5.95 10.30
N ALA A 168 -9.22 5.70 9.58
CA ALA A 168 -9.17 5.49 8.14
C ALA A 168 -8.67 6.71 7.34
N GLY A 169 -8.73 7.92 7.91
CA GLY A 169 -8.30 9.16 7.26
C GLY A 169 -6.82 9.47 7.41
N ASN A 170 -6.17 8.92 8.44
CA ASN A 170 -4.76 9.15 8.72
C ASN A 170 -3.90 7.88 8.61
N SER A 171 -4.42 6.85 7.96
CA SER A 171 -3.74 5.59 7.71
C SER A 171 -3.54 5.33 6.22
N CYS A 172 -2.51 4.55 5.86
CA CYS A 172 -2.31 4.10 4.50
C CYS A 172 -3.48 3.25 3.99
N ALA A 173 -3.84 3.43 2.72
CA ALA A 173 -4.85 2.59 2.08
C ALA A 173 -4.26 1.28 1.56
N VAL A 174 -5.16 0.31 1.35
CA VAL A 174 -4.87 -0.89 0.55
C VAL A 174 -5.04 -0.50 -0.92
N VAL A 175 -3.93 -0.41 -1.64
CA VAL A 175 -3.89 0.07 -3.03
C VAL A 175 -2.96 -0.78 -3.88
N ASP A 176 -3.18 -0.76 -5.19
CA ASP A 176 -2.28 -1.34 -6.19
C ASP A 176 -1.42 -0.22 -6.78
N GLY A 177 -0.20 -0.55 -7.23
CA GLY A 177 0.69 0.42 -7.84
C GLY A 177 1.96 -0.20 -8.39
N ALA A 178 2.65 0.58 -9.23
CA ALA A 178 3.97 0.25 -9.74
C ALA A 178 4.78 1.53 -10.00
N ALA A 179 6.07 1.47 -9.72
CA ALA A 179 7.01 2.56 -9.96
C ALA A 179 8.42 2.05 -10.24
#